data_e34023c5e0862308d58290eac1d75920
#
_entry.id   e34023c5e0862308d58290eac1d75920
#
_cell.length_a   1.000
_cell.length_b   1.000
_cell.length_c   1.000
_cell.angle_alpha   90.00
_cell.angle_beta   90.00
_cell.angle_gamma   90.00
#
_symmetry.space_group_name_H-M   'P 1'
#
loop_
_entity.id
_entity.type
_entity.pdbx_description
1 polymer ?
#
loop_
_entity_poly.entity_id
_entity_poly.type
_entity_poly.pdbx_seq_one_letter_code
_entity_poly.pdbx_strand_id
1 'polypeptide(L)'
;MEIVLGIITGFGAALSQSLSYLFSKRFISTSGNAYQLLAVSHIIMGAFAALLLCILLLYKPLPPLMSFGKALILSNAFYLFAQCAFFLALKSSDASRLAPLLGLKILFLAGIGIVFLNNSFSGLQWCGILLCLGGAVMSNWSGGSIPLKSVMLILTACCSYSFSDTYIKILINCLGYESVFFGALMAGALCYSFAGLCAVPMLFIVPGTALRQFKPAMPYSICWFAAMLLLFSCFGLIGPVFGNIIQSSRGIISVIIGAIVAMYGFSTIETRIAAGVLVRRIIAAVLISAAVILFILGGKH
;
A
#
# COMPACT_ATOMS: atom_id res chain seq x y z
N MET A 1 20.26 8.52 -10.71
CA MET A 1 19.28 7.80 -11.54
C MET A 1 18.29 7.00 -10.67
N GLU A 2 18.74 6.28 -9.64
CA GLU A 2 17.90 5.45 -8.77
C GLU A 2 16.82 6.23 -8.01
N ILE A 3 17.15 7.41 -7.46
CA ILE A 3 16.18 8.26 -6.75
C ILE A 3 15.03 8.66 -7.67
N VAL A 4 15.33 9.10 -8.90
CA VAL A 4 14.31 9.50 -9.87
C VAL A 4 13.41 8.33 -10.23
N LEU A 5 13.99 7.15 -10.50
CA LEU A 5 13.25 5.93 -10.78
C LEU A 5 12.39 5.51 -9.58
N GLY A 6 12.93 5.62 -8.35
CA GLY A 6 12.19 5.36 -7.11
C GLY A 6 11.00 6.30 -6.92
N ILE A 7 11.14 7.58 -7.26
CA ILE A 7 10.04 8.55 -7.22
C ILE A 7 8.98 8.22 -8.27
N ILE A 8 9.39 7.92 -9.50
CA ILE A 8 8.47 7.55 -10.59
C ILE A 8 7.68 6.29 -10.24
N THR A 9 8.36 5.25 -9.74
CA THR A 9 7.69 4.01 -9.31
C THR A 9 6.75 4.25 -8.12
N GLY A 10 7.13 5.11 -7.18
CA GLY A 10 6.29 5.49 -6.04
C GLY A 10 5.00 6.22 -6.45
N PHE A 11 5.08 7.20 -7.34
CA PHE A 11 3.88 7.87 -7.89
C PHE A 11 3.05 6.94 -8.78
N GLY A 12 3.70 6.09 -9.59
CA GLY A 12 3.03 5.06 -10.37
C GLY A 12 2.25 4.07 -9.48
N ALA A 13 2.84 3.67 -8.36
CA ALA A 13 2.19 2.85 -7.35
C ALA A 13 0.96 3.56 -6.75
N ALA A 14 1.10 4.84 -6.36
CA ALA A 14 0.02 5.65 -5.81
C ALA A 14 -1.14 5.82 -6.82
N LEU A 15 -0.83 6.05 -8.09
CA LEU A 15 -1.82 6.15 -9.18
C LEU A 15 -2.58 4.83 -9.39
N SER A 16 -1.84 3.73 -9.58
CA SER A 16 -2.42 2.40 -9.80
C SER A 16 -3.27 1.95 -8.62
N GLN A 17 -2.84 2.24 -7.39
CA GLN A 17 -3.61 1.95 -6.19
C GLN A 17 -4.87 2.82 -6.09
N SER A 18 -4.80 4.09 -6.49
CA SER A 18 -5.97 4.98 -6.53
C SER A 18 -7.02 4.49 -7.52
N LEU A 19 -6.59 4.00 -8.69
CA LEU A 19 -7.47 3.36 -9.67
C LEU A 19 -8.11 2.08 -9.12
N SER A 20 -7.35 1.27 -8.38
CA SER A 20 -7.89 0.05 -7.78
C SER A 20 -9.05 0.34 -6.81
N TYR A 21 -9.00 1.45 -6.07
CA TYR A 21 -10.10 1.84 -5.16
C TYR A 21 -11.42 2.11 -5.88
N LEU A 22 -11.40 2.65 -7.11
CA LEU A 22 -12.62 2.81 -7.92
C LEU A 22 -13.21 1.44 -8.29
N PHE A 23 -12.36 0.50 -8.70
CA PHE A 23 -12.82 -0.84 -9.03
C PHE A 23 -13.30 -1.61 -7.79
N SER A 24 -12.71 -1.37 -6.62
CA SER A 24 -13.21 -1.97 -5.37
C SER A 24 -14.61 -1.46 -5.01
N LYS A 25 -14.86 -0.15 -5.14
CA LYS A 25 -16.20 0.43 -4.96
C LYS A 25 -17.21 -0.20 -5.91
N ARG A 26 -16.85 -0.28 -7.21
CA ARG A 26 -17.71 -0.91 -8.22
C ARG A 26 -18.02 -2.37 -7.87
N PHE A 27 -17.02 -3.16 -7.46
CA PHE A 27 -17.22 -4.55 -7.07
C PHE A 27 -18.17 -4.67 -5.88
N ILE A 28 -17.95 -3.87 -4.82
CA ILE A 28 -18.78 -3.90 -3.61
C ILE A 28 -20.22 -3.48 -3.89
N SER A 29 -20.45 -2.56 -4.83
CA SER A 29 -21.79 -2.09 -5.19
C SER A 29 -22.57 -3.07 -6.09
N THR A 30 -21.89 -3.95 -6.86
CA THR A 30 -22.55 -4.73 -7.90
C THR A 30 -22.36 -6.23 -7.78
N SER A 31 -21.30 -6.73 -7.15
CA SER A 31 -20.87 -8.12 -7.32
C SER A 31 -20.59 -8.88 -6.02
N GLY A 32 -20.40 -8.17 -4.89
CA GLY A 32 -20.06 -8.82 -3.63
C GLY A 32 -19.75 -7.84 -2.52
N ASN A 33 -19.07 -8.31 -1.49
CA ASN A 33 -18.63 -7.51 -0.36
C ASN A 33 -17.10 -7.40 -0.28
N ALA A 34 -16.59 -6.60 0.66
CA ALA A 34 -15.15 -6.35 0.81
C ALA A 34 -14.35 -7.62 1.13
N TYR A 35 -14.91 -8.57 1.90
CA TYR A 35 -14.23 -9.83 2.25
C TYR A 35 -14.11 -10.77 1.06
N GLN A 36 -15.17 -10.82 0.24
CA GLN A 36 -15.19 -11.61 -1.01
C GLN A 36 -14.20 -11.02 -2.02
N LEU A 37 -14.15 -9.67 -2.15
CA LEU A 37 -13.15 -9.01 -2.99
C LEU A 37 -11.73 -9.35 -2.51
N LEU A 38 -11.47 -9.28 -1.20
CA LEU A 38 -10.16 -9.61 -0.63
C LEU A 38 -9.75 -11.04 -0.96
N ALA A 39 -10.62 -12.03 -0.73
CA ALA A 39 -10.34 -13.43 -1.01
C ALA A 39 -10.05 -13.66 -2.50
N VAL A 40 -10.97 -13.24 -3.38
CA VAL A 40 -10.88 -13.48 -4.83
C VAL A 40 -9.69 -12.71 -5.43
N SER A 41 -9.47 -11.45 -5.03
CA SER A 41 -8.39 -10.64 -5.59
C SER A 41 -7.00 -11.17 -5.23
N HIS A 42 -6.79 -11.68 -4.00
CA HIS A 42 -5.49 -12.26 -3.63
C HIS A 42 -5.19 -13.54 -4.41
N ILE A 43 -6.21 -14.35 -4.74
CA ILE A 43 -6.04 -15.53 -5.60
C ILE A 43 -5.66 -15.11 -7.02
N ILE A 44 -6.36 -14.12 -7.60
CA ILE A 44 -6.04 -13.59 -8.93
C ILE A 44 -4.62 -13.02 -8.96
N MET A 45 -4.26 -12.18 -7.97
CA MET A 45 -2.92 -11.61 -7.85
C MET A 45 -1.87 -12.69 -7.65
N GLY A 46 -2.18 -13.73 -6.86
CA GLY A 46 -1.31 -14.89 -6.67
C GLY A 46 -1.05 -15.64 -7.96
N ALA A 47 -2.06 -15.82 -8.81
CA ALA A 47 -1.90 -16.44 -10.13
C ALA A 47 -1.02 -15.59 -11.06
N PHE A 48 -1.24 -14.26 -11.11
CA PHE A 48 -0.38 -13.35 -11.86
C PHE A 48 1.05 -13.32 -11.33
N ALA A 49 1.20 -13.36 -10.00
CA ALA A 49 2.51 -13.38 -9.35
C ALA A 49 3.25 -14.69 -9.64
N ALA A 50 2.58 -15.83 -9.61
CA ALA A 50 3.16 -17.12 -9.96
C ALA A 50 3.61 -17.16 -11.43
N LEU A 51 2.79 -16.64 -12.34
CA LEU A 51 3.17 -16.51 -13.76
C LEU A 51 4.40 -15.59 -13.91
N LEU A 52 4.41 -14.42 -13.26
CA LEU A 52 5.55 -13.51 -13.26
C LEU A 52 6.79 -14.18 -12.68
N LEU A 53 6.64 -14.91 -11.57
CA LEU A 53 7.74 -15.67 -10.95
C LEU A 53 8.34 -16.69 -11.93
N CYS A 54 7.50 -17.48 -12.63
CA CYS A 54 7.97 -18.40 -13.65
C CYS A 54 8.76 -17.69 -14.74
N ILE A 55 8.30 -16.52 -15.22
CA ILE A 55 9.00 -15.73 -16.23
C ILE A 55 10.35 -15.24 -15.69
N LEU A 56 10.39 -14.68 -14.49
CA LEU A 56 11.63 -14.15 -13.89
C LEU A 56 12.66 -15.25 -13.65
N LEU A 57 12.23 -16.47 -13.31
CA LEU A 57 13.11 -17.63 -13.13
C LEU A 57 13.80 -18.10 -14.42
N LEU A 58 13.26 -17.77 -15.59
CA LEU A 58 13.91 -18.02 -16.87
C LEU A 58 15.17 -17.14 -17.07
N TYR A 59 15.23 -15.98 -16.41
CA TYR A 59 16.34 -15.05 -16.54
C TYR A 59 17.39 -15.24 -15.45
N LYS A 60 16.98 -15.43 -14.19
CA LYS A 60 17.91 -15.64 -13.06
C LYS A 60 17.30 -16.60 -12.03
N PRO A 61 18.08 -17.59 -11.55
CA PRO A 61 17.60 -18.52 -10.52
C PRO A 61 17.42 -17.82 -9.18
N LEU A 62 16.61 -18.42 -8.29
CA LEU A 62 16.51 -17.99 -6.91
C LEU A 62 17.78 -18.35 -6.12
N PRO A 63 18.21 -17.48 -5.20
CA PRO A 63 19.22 -17.85 -4.22
C PRO A 63 18.70 -18.96 -3.29
N PRO A 64 19.56 -19.57 -2.46
CA PRO A 64 19.11 -20.59 -1.49
C PRO A 64 17.98 -20.05 -0.59
N LEU A 65 16.94 -20.86 -0.35
CA LEU A 65 15.77 -20.47 0.45
C LEU A 65 16.15 -19.94 1.85
N MET A 66 17.22 -20.48 2.43
CA MET A 66 17.72 -20.05 3.74
C MET A 66 18.15 -18.59 3.78
N SER A 67 18.57 -18.00 2.65
CA SER A 67 19.02 -16.59 2.61
C SER A 67 17.85 -15.59 2.66
N PHE A 68 16.71 -15.91 2.07
CA PHE A 68 15.57 -14.97 1.94
C PHE A 68 14.27 -15.46 2.59
N GLY A 69 14.16 -16.75 2.90
CA GLY A 69 12.91 -17.36 3.37
C GLY A 69 12.36 -16.73 4.67
N LYS A 70 13.23 -16.37 5.61
CA LYS A 70 12.84 -15.65 6.83
C LYS A 70 12.20 -14.29 6.50
N ALA A 71 12.81 -13.52 5.60
CA ALA A 71 12.29 -12.22 5.22
C ALA A 71 10.95 -12.35 4.45
N LEU A 72 10.82 -13.36 3.59
CA LEU A 72 9.57 -13.66 2.87
C LEU A 72 8.43 -14.03 3.83
N ILE A 73 8.68 -14.91 4.80
CA ILE A 73 7.65 -15.33 5.78
C ILE A 73 7.26 -14.13 6.65
N LEU A 74 8.23 -13.38 7.18
CA LEU A 74 7.94 -12.27 8.08
C LEU A 74 7.23 -11.10 7.37
N SER A 75 7.60 -10.76 6.14
CA SER A 75 6.90 -9.72 5.37
C SER A 75 5.42 -10.08 5.18
N ASN A 76 5.12 -11.32 4.83
CA ASN A 76 3.73 -11.78 4.64
C ASN A 76 2.99 -11.96 5.96
N ALA A 77 3.62 -12.50 7.00
CA ALA A 77 3.01 -12.68 8.31
C ALA A 77 2.57 -11.34 8.92
N PHE A 78 3.46 -10.34 8.91
CA PHE A 78 3.13 -8.98 9.37
C PHE A 78 2.06 -8.33 8.50
N TYR A 79 2.09 -8.53 7.18
CA TYR A 79 1.04 -8.05 6.28
C TYR A 79 -0.33 -8.65 6.62
N LEU A 80 -0.42 -9.97 6.75
CA LEU A 80 -1.68 -10.65 7.08
C LEU A 80 -2.20 -10.27 8.47
N PHE A 81 -1.31 -10.17 9.45
CA PHE A 81 -1.67 -9.72 10.80
C PHE A 81 -2.20 -8.28 10.80
N ALA A 82 -1.54 -7.39 10.06
CA ALA A 82 -2.00 -6.00 9.88
C ALA A 82 -3.38 -5.95 9.22
N GLN A 83 -3.62 -6.77 8.19
CA GLN A 83 -4.92 -6.89 7.54
C GLN A 83 -6.00 -7.35 8.54
N CYS A 84 -5.73 -8.37 9.33
CA CYS A 84 -6.66 -8.83 10.36
C CYS A 84 -7.01 -7.71 11.35
N ALA A 85 -6.02 -7.00 11.89
CA ALA A 85 -6.22 -5.88 12.82
C ALA A 85 -7.04 -4.76 12.17
N PHE A 86 -6.74 -4.40 10.92
CA PHE A 86 -7.47 -3.39 10.17
C PHE A 86 -8.94 -3.78 9.95
N PHE A 87 -9.21 -5.00 9.51
CA PHE A 87 -10.58 -5.48 9.32
C PHE A 87 -11.37 -5.58 10.63
N LEU A 88 -10.72 -5.94 11.74
CA LEU A 88 -11.35 -5.90 13.06
C LEU A 88 -11.71 -4.47 13.48
N ALA A 89 -10.88 -3.49 13.17
CA ALA A 89 -11.18 -2.07 13.40
C ALA A 89 -12.41 -1.60 12.58
N LEU A 90 -12.51 -2.04 11.32
CA LEU A 90 -13.64 -1.71 10.44
C LEU A 90 -14.98 -2.26 10.92
N LYS A 91 -15.02 -3.28 11.79
CA LYS A 91 -16.28 -3.77 12.39
C LYS A 91 -16.94 -2.76 13.34
N SER A 92 -16.16 -1.86 13.92
CA SER A 92 -16.63 -0.92 14.94
C SER A 92 -16.47 0.55 14.54
N SER A 93 -15.94 0.84 13.34
CA SER A 93 -15.76 2.21 12.87
C SER A 93 -15.68 2.26 11.35
N ASP A 94 -16.16 3.34 10.77
CA ASP A 94 -16.15 3.56 9.32
C ASP A 94 -14.72 3.70 8.78
N ALA A 95 -14.48 3.18 7.57
CA ALA A 95 -13.20 3.27 6.90
C ALA A 95 -12.72 4.72 6.73
N SER A 96 -13.63 5.67 6.48
CA SER A 96 -13.32 7.10 6.35
C SER A 96 -12.77 7.74 7.63
N ARG A 97 -13.06 7.17 8.80
CA ARG A 97 -12.56 7.63 10.10
C ARG A 97 -11.21 6.97 10.45
N LEU A 98 -11.00 5.75 9.99
CA LEU A 98 -9.79 4.98 10.28
C LEU A 98 -8.64 5.32 9.31
N ALA A 99 -8.95 5.69 8.06
CA ALA A 99 -7.97 6.01 7.05
C ALA A 99 -6.93 7.09 7.44
N PRO A 100 -7.31 8.19 8.16
CA PRO A 100 -6.33 9.17 8.65
C PRO A 100 -5.27 8.56 9.56
N LEU A 101 -5.68 7.64 10.42
CA LEU A 101 -4.79 7.00 11.39
C LEU A 101 -3.77 6.07 10.72
N LEU A 102 -4.07 5.54 9.52
CA LEU A 102 -3.09 4.77 8.75
C LEU A 102 -1.89 5.63 8.30
N GLY A 103 -2.01 6.95 8.28
CA GLY A 103 -0.89 7.86 8.06
C GLY A 103 0.19 7.77 9.15
N LEU A 104 -0.17 7.36 10.38
CA LEU A 104 0.76 7.12 11.49
C LEU A 104 1.80 6.04 11.16
N LYS A 105 1.53 5.18 10.17
CA LYS A 105 2.49 4.18 9.68
C LYS A 105 3.87 4.79 9.36
N ILE A 106 3.93 6.03 8.88
CA ILE A 106 5.19 6.68 8.54
C ILE A 106 6.08 6.88 9.77
N LEU A 107 5.49 7.21 10.93
CA LEU A 107 6.22 7.33 12.20
C LEU A 107 6.76 5.98 12.67
N PHE A 108 5.94 4.92 12.59
CA PHE A 108 6.41 3.56 12.90
C PHE A 108 7.54 3.13 11.97
N LEU A 109 7.43 3.41 10.67
CA LEU A 109 8.49 3.13 9.69
C LEU A 109 9.78 3.89 9.99
N ALA A 110 9.69 5.17 10.36
CA ALA A 110 10.86 5.96 10.73
C ALA A 110 11.54 5.36 11.98
N GLY A 111 10.77 5.02 13.02
CA GLY A 111 11.29 4.38 14.22
C GLY A 111 11.94 3.01 13.93
N ILE A 112 11.27 2.15 13.17
CA ILE A 112 11.81 0.85 12.75
C ILE A 112 13.06 1.04 11.88
N GLY A 113 13.04 2.03 10.97
CA GLY A 113 14.19 2.36 10.13
C GLY A 113 15.43 2.71 10.94
N ILE A 114 15.29 3.47 12.03
CA ILE A 114 16.38 3.77 12.94
C ILE A 114 16.90 2.53 13.65
N VAL A 115 15.98 1.74 14.23
CA VAL A 115 16.34 0.61 15.10
C VAL A 115 16.86 -0.60 14.32
N PHE A 116 16.24 -0.93 13.18
CA PHE A 116 16.53 -2.18 12.44
C PHE A 116 17.36 -1.98 11.17
N LEU A 117 17.32 -0.77 10.57
CA LEU A 117 18.04 -0.48 9.33
C LEU A 117 19.21 0.48 9.56
N ASN A 118 19.47 0.90 10.82
CA ASN A 118 20.48 1.89 11.18
C ASN A 118 20.35 3.20 10.37
N ASN A 119 19.14 3.57 9.98
CA ASN A 119 18.90 4.82 9.27
C ASN A 119 19.08 6.00 10.24
N SER A 120 19.71 7.07 9.75
CA SER A 120 19.70 8.37 10.41
C SER A 120 18.92 9.36 9.58
N PHE A 121 18.04 10.12 10.21
CA PHE A 121 17.24 11.16 9.54
C PHE A 121 17.71 12.54 9.97
N SER A 122 17.98 13.40 8.98
CA SER A 122 18.30 14.81 9.23
C SER A 122 17.07 15.56 9.77
N GLY A 123 17.27 16.76 10.34
CA GLY A 123 16.16 17.61 10.79
C GLY A 123 15.16 17.93 9.68
N LEU A 124 15.64 18.13 8.44
CA LEU A 124 14.75 18.34 7.27
C LEU A 124 13.91 17.11 6.93
N GLN A 125 14.49 15.91 7.06
CA GLN A 125 13.74 14.67 6.83
C GLN A 125 12.68 14.46 7.91
N TRP A 126 12.97 14.78 9.18
CA TRP A 126 11.96 14.76 10.24
C TRP A 126 10.84 15.77 10.00
N CYS A 127 11.15 16.99 9.57
CA CYS A 127 10.13 17.95 9.14
C CYS A 127 9.27 17.39 7.99
N GLY A 128 9.89 16.73 7.01
CA GLY A 128 9.17 16.07 5.93
C GLY A 128 8.22 14.96 6.43
N ILE A 129 8.67 14.11 7.35
CA ILE A 129 7.84 13.05 7.97
C ILE A 129 6.63 13.66 8.69
N LEU A 130 6.83 14.69 9.50
CA LEU A 130 5.75 15.35 10.25
C LEU A 130 4.76 16.08 9.34
N LEU A 131 5.24 16.76 8.28
CA LEU A 131 4.38 17.40 7.29
C LEU A 131 3.55 16.38 6.51
N CYS A 132 4.16 15.26 6.13
CA CYS A 132 3.45 14.16 5.45
C CYS A 132 2.34 13.58 6.35
N LEU A 133 2.65 13.37 7.63
CA LEU A 133 1.67 12.92 8.61
C LEU A 133 0.51 13.91 8.74
N GLY A 134 0.80 15.20 8.91
CA GLY A 134 -0.19 16.27 8.99
C GLY A 134 -1.07 16.33 7.74
N GLY A 135 -0.46 16.25 6.56
CA GLY A 135 -1.16 16.21 5.28
C GLY A 135 -2.05 14.98 5.13
N ALA A 136 -1.57 13.79 5.51
CA ALA A 136 -2.32 12.55 5.45
C ALA A 136 -3.55 12.58 6.38
N VAL A 137 -3.38 13.04 7.63
CA VAL A 137 -4.47 13.21 8.59
C VAL A 137 -5.48 14.22 8.06
N MET A 138 -5.03 15.40 7.62
CA MET A 138 -5.91 16.47 7.15
C MET A 138 -6.69 16.08 5.89
N SER A 139 -6.07 15.36 4.95
CA SER A 139 -6.72 14.90 3.71
C SER A 139 -7.91 13.97 3.97
N ASN A 140 -7.83 13.15 5.00
CA ASN A 140 -8.80 12.10 5.27
C ASN A 140 -9.71 12.39 6.49
N TRP A 141 -9.54 13.51 7.18
CA TRP A 141 -10.30 13.85 8.37
C TRP A 141 -11.79 14.02 8.06
N SER A 142 -12.62 13.14 8.59
CA SER A 142 -14.10 13.16 8.42
C SER A 142 -14.86 13.63 9.66
N GLY A 143 -14.14 13.89 10.77
CA GLY A 143 -14.74 14.25 12.06
C GLY A 143 -15.33 13.05 12.83
N GLY A 144 -15.80 13.32 14.05
CA GLY A 144 -16.43 12.35 14.92
C GLY A 144 -15.46 11.58 15.84
N SER A 145 -16.01 10.97 16.90
CA SER A 145 -15.25 10.15 17.86
C SER A 145 -15.00 8.75 17.31
N ILE A 146 -13.82 8.20 17.61
CA ILE A 146 -13.46 6.83 17.26
C ILE A 146 -13.35 6.03 18.56
N PRO A 147 -13.96 4.85 18.68
CA PRO A 147 -13.79 3.99 19.85
C PRO A 147 -12.31 3.66 20.09
N LEU A 148 -11.88 3.73 21.34
CA LEU A 148 -10.47 3.45 21.72
C LEU A 148 -9.99 2.10 21.20
N LYS A 149 -10.85 1.07 21.22
CA LYS A 149 -10.55 -0.26 20.66
C LYS A 149 -10.17 -0.18 19.18
N SER A 150 -10.89 0.61 18.38
CA SER A 150 -10.58 0.79 16.95
C SER A 150 -9.27 1.53 16.76
N VAL A 151 -8.96 2.53 17.59
CA VAL A 151 -7.69 3.25 17.57
C VAL A 151 -6.54 2.29 17.85
N MET A 152 -6.63 1.47 18.90
CA MET A 152 -5.60 0.48 19.24
C MET A 152 -5.39 -0.55 18.12
N LEU A 153 -6.46 -1.05 17.51
CA LEU A 153 -6.38 -1.97 16.38
C LEU A 153 -5.71 -1.34 15.16
N ILE A 154 -6.00 -0.06 14.86
CA ILE A 154 -5.33 0.66 13.76
C ILE A 154 -3.86 0.92 14.06
N LEU A 155 -3.49 1.29 15.28
CA LEU A 155 -2.09 1.44 15.66
C LEU A 155 -1.33 0.12 15.52
N THR A 156 -1.94 -0.99 15.95
CA THR A 156 -1.41 -2.34 15.75
C THR A 156 -1.23 -2.64 14.26
N ALA A 157 -2.22 -2.32 13.42
CA ALA A 157 -2.12 -2.49 11.98
C ALA A 157 -1.00 -1.63 11.38
N CYS A 158 -0.87 -0.35 11.78
CA CYS A 158 0.21 0.53 11.32
C CYS A 158 1.59 -0.02 11.67
N CYS A 159 1.77 -0.47 12.91
CA CYS A 159 3.02 -1.08 13.36
C CYS A 159 3.35 -2.33 12.53
N SER A 160 2.39 -3.23 12.36
CA SER A 160 2.57 -4.46 11.59
C SER A 160 2.83 -4.21 10.11
N TYR A 161 2.10 -3.30 9.46
CA TYR A 161 2.40 -2.89 8.08
C TYR A 161 3.81 -2.30 7.95
N SER A 162 4.27 -1.56 8.96
CA SER A 162 5.62 -0.97 8.95
C SER A 162 6.69 -2.05 9.02
N PHE A 163 6.49 -3.09 9.85
CA PHE A 163 7.37 -4.26 9.83
C PHE A 163 7.31 -4.99 8.49
N SER A 164 6.13 -5.20 7.92
CA SER A 164 5.98 -5.81 6.60
C SER A 164 6.79 -5.04 5.54
N ASP A 165 6.65 -3.73 5.45
CA ASP A 165 7.38 -2.90 4.48
C ASP A 165 8.89 -2.96 4.70
N THR A 166 9.33 -3.00 5.96
CA THR A 166 10.74 -3.15 6.32
C THR A 166 11.27 -4.51 5.86
N TYR A 167 10.51 -5.59 6.12
CA TYR A 167 10.90 -6.93 5.66
C TYR A 167 10.84 -7.10 4.15
N ILE A 168 10.00 -6.36 3.43
CA ILE A 168 10.04 -6.27 1.96
C ILE A 168 11.39 -5.72 1.50
N LYS A 169 11.89 -4.63 2.11
CA LYS A 169 13.22 -4.08 1.78
C LYS A 169 14.33 -5.08 2.11
N ILE A 170 14.25 -5.74 3.27
CA ILE A 170 15.20 -6.79 3.66
C ILE A 170 15.14 -7.95 2.66
N LEU A 171 13.96 -8.40 2.26
CA LEU A 171 13.78 -9.46 1.27
C LEU A 171 14.47 -9.12 -0.06
N ILE A 172 14.25 -7.89 -0.58
CA ILE A 172 14.90 -7.42 -1.82
C ILE A 172 16.41 -7.51 -1.70
N ASN A 173 16.97 -7.07 -0.56
CA ASN A 173 18.40 -7.13 -0.31
C ASN A 173 18.92 -8.58 -0.18
N CYS A 174 18.18 -9.46 0.50
CA CYS A 174 18.53 -10.87 0.69
C CYS A 174 18.51 -11.68 -0.62
N LEU A 175 17.73 -11.27 -1.60
CA LEU A 175 17.72 -11.89 -2.94
C LEU A 175 19.03 -11.62 -3.70
N GLY A 176 19.78 -10.55 -3.37
CA GLY A 176 21.14 -10.32 -3.82
C GLY A 176 21.33 -10.09 -5.32
N TYR A 177 20.28 -9.68 -6.04
CA TYR A 177 20.41 -9.37 -7.47
C TYR A 177 21.09 -8.01 -7.68
N GLU A 178 21.95 -7.90 -8.69
CA GLU A 178 22.63 -6.65 -9.06
C GLU A 178 21.63 -5.51 -9.36
N SER A 179 20.55 -5.84 -10.08
CA SER A 179 19.47 -4.91 -10.34
C SER A 179 18.47 -4.92 -9.19
N VAL A 180 18.42 -3.82 -8.43
CA VAL A 180 17.44 -3.61 -7.37
C VAL A 180 16.00 -3.72 -7.89
N PHE A 181 15.77 -3.22 -9.11
CA PHE A 181 14.45 -3.30 -9.75
C PHE A 181 14.04 -4.75 -10.03
N PHE A 182 14.96 -5.58 -10.57
CA PHE A 182 14.70 -7.02 -10.77
C PHE A 182 14.45 -7.73 -9.44
N GLY A 183 15.27 -7.44 -8.42
CA GLY A 183 15.08 -7.98 -7.06
C GLY A 183 13.73 -7.62 -6.47
N ALA A 184 13.26 -6.40 -6.70
CA ALA A 184 11.95 -5.94 -6.24
C ALA A 184 10.79 -6.65 -6.95
N LEU A 185 10.88 -6.86 -8.27
CA LEU A 185 9.89 -7.66 -9.02
C LEU A 185 9.86 -9.11 -8.53
N MET A 186 11.04 -9.71 -8.30
CA MET A 186 11.16 -11.07 -7.76
C MET A 186 10.54 -11.16 -6.36
N ALA A 187 10.85 -10.20 -5.47
CA ALA A 187 10.26 -10.13 -4.13
C ALA A 187 8.74 -9.98 -4.19
N GLY A 188 8.23 -9.11 -5.06
CA GLY A 188 6.79 -8.92 -5.27
C GLY A 188 6.10 -10.20 -5.77
N ALA A 189 6.72 -10.88 -6.76
CA ALA A 189 6.21 -12.15 -7.28
C ALA A 189 6.17 -13.23 -6.20
N LEU A 190 7.23 -13.36 -5.38
CA LEU A 190 7.27 -14.30 -4.26
C LEU A 190 6.22 -14.00 -3.19
N CYS A 191 6.13 -12.74 -2.75
CA CYS A 191 5.18 -12.34 -1.71
C CYS A 191 3.74 -12.55 -2.14
N TYR A 192 3.37 -12.15 -3.37
CA TYR A 192 1.99 -12.28 -3.84
C TYR A 192 1.64 -13.71 -4.24
N SER A 193 2.58 -14.54 -4.70
CA SER A 193 2.37 -15.98 -4.86
C SER A 193 2.06 -16.64 -3.52
N PHE A 194 2.82 -16.31 -2.48
CA PHE A 194 2.60 -16.80 -1.12
C PHE A 194 1.25 -16.32 -0.55
N ALA A 195 0.96 -15.03 -0.67
CA ALA A 195 -0.31 -14.45 -0.21
C ALA A 195 -1.52 -15.05 -0.95
N GLY A 196 -1.38 -15.33 -2.25
CA GLY A 196 -2.39 -16.02 -3.05
C GLY A 196 -2.68 -17.43 -2.55
N LEU A 197 -1.64 -18.21 -2.23
CA LEU A 197 -1.79 -19.53 -1.62
C LEU A 197 -2.50 -19.45 -0.26
N CYS A 198 -2.13 -18.49 0.59
CA CYS A 198 -2.80 -18.23 1.87
C CYS A 198 -4.26 -17.79 1.72
N ALA A 199 -4.64 -17.24 0.57
CA ALA A 199 -6.01 -16.81 0.30
C ALA A 199 -6.93 -17.94 -0.17
N VAL A 200 -6.40 -19.06 -0.63
CA VAL A 200 -7.21 -20.21 -1.09
C VAL A 200 -8.21 -20.70 -0.02
N PRO A 201 -7.83 -20.91 1.24
CA PRO A 201 -8.77 -21.30 2.29
C PRO A 201 -9.90 -20.27 2.50
N MET A 202 -9.66 -18.99 2.20
CA MET A 202 -10.69 -17.95 2.35
C MET A 202 -11.90 -18.17 1.42
N LEU A 203 -11.75 -18.89 0.31
CA LEU A 203 -12.87 -19.26 -0.56
C LEU A 203 -13.93 -20.10 0.18
N PHE A 204 -13.50 -20.90 1.15
CA PHE A 204 -14.37 -21.77 1.93
C PHE A 204 -14.86 -21.08 3.22
N ILE A 205 -14.08 -20.12 3.76
CA ILE A 205 -14.38 -19.43 5.02
C ILE A 205 -15.30 -18.23 4.79
N VAL A 206 -15.16 -17.52 3.65
CA VAL A 206 -15.95 -16.32 3.35
C VAL A 206 -17.26 -16.72 2.66
N PRO A 207 -18.42 -16.56 3.33
CA PRO A 207 -19.69 -16.99 2.80
C PRO A 207 -20.06 -16.30 1.47
N GLY A 208 -20.62 -17.07 0.54
CA GLY A 208 -21.10 -16.55 -0.75
C GLY A 208 -20.01 -16.19 -1.75
N THR A 209 -18.75 -16.58 -1.49
CA THR A 209 -17.67 -16.45 -2.48
C THR A 209 -17.92 -17.49 -3.60
N ALA A 210 -17.91 -17.02 -4.84
CA ALA A 210 -18.20 -17.87 -6.00
C ALA A 210 -17.34 -17.49 -7.21
N LEU A 211 -17.14 -18.43 -8.13
CA LEU A 211 -16.38 -18.24 -9.37
C LEU A 211 -16.86 -17.06 -10.21
N ARG A 212 -18.16 -16.75 -10.17
CA ARG A 212 -18.75 -15.59 -10.87
C ARG A 212 -18.14 -14.24 -10.46
N GLN A 213 -17.50 -14.16 -9.28
CA GLN A 213 -16.90 -12.92 -8.76
C GLN A 213 -15.48 -12.67 -9.30
N PHE A 214 -14.82 -13.68 -9.91
CA PHE A 214 -13.47 -13.53 -10.43
C PHE A 214 -13.38 -12.47 -11.53
N LYS A 215 -14.29 -12.52 -12.51
CA LYS A 215 -14.32 -11.55 -13.62
C LYS A 215 -14.52 -10.09 -13.14
N PRO A 216 -15.50 -9.79 -12.28
CA PRO A 216 -15.65 -8.44 -11.71
C PRO A 216 -14.48 -7.97 -10.83
N ALA A 217 -13.75 -8.90 -10.17
CA ALA A 217 -12.59 -8.56 -9.34
C ALA A 217 -11.30 -8.31 -10.14
N MET A 218 -11.26 -8.76 -11.39
CA MET A 218 -10.07 -8.69 -12.25
C MET A 218 -9.48 -7.26 -12.36
N PRO A 219 -10.26 -6.19 -12.68
CA PRO A 219 -9.72 -4.84 -12.82
C PRO A 219 -9.07 -4.32 -11.53
N TYR A 220 -9.69 -4.60 -10.37
CA TYR A 220 -9.11 -4.29 -9.07
C TYR A 220 -7.77 -5.02 -8.88
N SER A 221 -7.76 -6.33 -9.13
CA SER A 221 -6.60 -7.19 -8.92
C SER A 221 -5.39 -6.77 -9.79
N ILE A 222 -5.64 -6.43 -11.06
CA ILE A 222 -4.60 -5.97 -11.98
C ILE A 222 -4.00 -4.65 -11.50
N CYS A 223 -4.86 -3.65 -11.20
CA CYS A 223 -4.39 -2.34 -10.74
C CYS A 223 -3.65 -2.43 -9.40
N TRP A 224 -4.16 -3.23 -8.46
CA TRP A 224 -3.52 -3.41 -7.17
C TRP A 224 -2.19 -4.16 -7.31
N PHE A 225 -2.12 -5.23 -8.09
CA PHE A 225 -0.88 -5.98 -8.30
C PHE A 225 0.20 -5.11 -8.95
N ALA A 226 -0.15 -4.37 -10.01
CA ALA A 226 0.74 -3.41 -10.64
C ALA A 226 1.23 -2.34 -9.63
N ALA A 227 0.32 -1.80 -8.81
CA ALA A 227 0.68 -0.86 -7.77
C ALA A 227 1.70 -1.43 -6.79
N MET A 228 1.53 -2.69 -6.39
CA MET A 228 2.44 -3.32 -5.43
C MET A 228 3.80 -3.64 -6.04
N LEU A 229 3.88 -4.10 -7.28
CA LEU A 229 5.18 -4.28 -7.96
C LEU A 229 5.96 -2.96 -8.06
N LEU A 230 5.27 -1.86 -8.40
CA LEU A 230 5.86 -0.52 -8.43
C LEU A 230 6.27 -0.05 -7.02
N LEU A 231 5.48 -0.36 -5.98
CA LEU A 231 5.78 0.00 -4.61
C LEU A 231 6.99 -0.78 -4.06
N PHE A 232 7.09 -2.08 -4.35
CA PHE A 232 8.27 -2.88 -4.01
C PHE A 232 9.53 -2.32 -4.68
N SER A 233 9.41 -1.92 -5.96
CA SER A 233 10.52 -1.26 -6.68
C SER A 233 10.89 0.07 -6.02
N CYS A 234 9.93 0.88 -5.63
CA CYS A 234 10.12 2.11 -4.88
C CYS A 234 10.86 1.83 -3.55
N PHE A 235 10.40 0.85 -2.76
CA PHE A 235 11.06 0.47 -1.50
C PHE A 235 12.47 -0.05 -1.70
N GLY A 236 12.70 -0.82 -2.77
CA GLY A 236 14.02 -1.27 -3.15
C GLY A 236 14.98 -0.11 -3.43
N LEU A 237 14.54 0.88 -4.21
CA LEU A 237 15.36 1.98 -4.69
C LEU A 237 15.61 3.07 -3.64
N ILE A 238 14.56 3.53 -2.95
CA ILE A 238 14.60 4.71 -2.07
C ILE A 238 14.22 4.44 -0.62
N GLY A 239 13.96 3.17 -0.29
CA GLY A 239 13.60 2.75 1.06
C GLY A 239 12.12 2.93 1.42
N PRO A 240 11.64 2.21 2.46
CA PRO A 240 10.23 2.15 2.80
C PRO A 240 9.70 3.46 3.40
N VAL A 241 10.51 4.23 4.14
CA VAL A 241 10.07 5.52 4.72
C VAL A 241 9.74 6.51 3.62
N PHE A 242 10.72 6.77 2.71
CA PHE A 242 10.52 7.72 1.63
C PHE A 242 9.45 7.23 0.64
N GLY A 243 9.42 5.94 0.33
CA GLY A 243 8.37 5.34 -0.50
C GLY A 243 6.97 5.56 0.06
N ASN A 244 6.76 5.44 1.38
CA ASN A 244 5.47 5.70 2.02
C ASN A 244 5.10 7.19 2.07
N ILE A 245 6.09 8.10 2.14
CA ILE A 245 5.84 9.54 1.98
C ILE A 245 5.25 9.82 0.60
N ILE A 246 5.87 9.28 -0.48
CA ILE A 246 5.36 9.43 -1.85
C ILE A 246 3.99 8.76 -1.99
N GLN A 247 3.83 7.56 -1.44
CA GLN A 247 2.56 6.82 -1.44
C GLN A 247 1.40 7.59 -0.77
N SER A 248 1.69 8.51 0.15
CA SER A 248 0.66 9.35 0.77
C SER A 248 -0.07 10.26 -0.22
N SER A 249 0.54 10.54 -1.39
CA SER A 249 -0.09 11.28 -2.49
C SER A 249 -1.32 10.56 -3.09
N ARG A 250 -1.48 9.26 -2.87
CA ARG A 250 -2.62 8.47 -3.35
C ARG A 250 -3.98 9.06 -2.95
N GLY A 251 -4.06 9.66 -1.76
CA GLY A 251 -5.30 10.31 -1.30
C GLY A 251 -5.73 11.44 -2.24
N ILE A 252 -4.78 12.25 -2.69
CA ILE A 252 -5.01 13.37 -3.60
C ILE A 252 -5.34 12.85 -5.00
N ILE A 253 -4.54 11.88 -5.48
CA ILE A 253 -4.74 11.25 -6.79
C ILE A 253 -6.13 10.61 -6.86
N SER A 254 -6.58 9.91 -5.81
CA SER A 254 -7.92 9.32 -5.74
C SER A 254 -9.04 10.37 -5.89
N VAL A 255 -8.83 11.57 -5.32
CA VAL A 255 -9.80 12.67 -5.44
C VAL A 255 -9.86 13.21 -6.86
N ILE A 256 -8.70 13.43 -7.48
CA ILE A 256 -8.62 13.93 -8.87
C ILE A 256 -9.29 12.91 -9.81
N ILE A 257 -8.95 11.62 -9.66
CA ILE A 257 -9.57 10.56 -10.46
C ILE A 257 -11.08 10.51 -10.22
N GLY A 258 -11.52 10.57 -8.95
CA GLY A 258 -12.95 10.60 -8.61
C GLY A 258 -13.69 11.77 -9.21
N ALA A 259 -13.09 12.97 -9.19
CA ALA A 259 -13.67 14.17 -9.83
C ALA A 259 -13.78 14.00 -11.36
N ILE A 260 -12.75 13.46 -12.02
CA ILE A 260 -12.76 13.17 -13.45
C ILE A 260 -13.88 12.17 -13.78
N VAL A 261 -13.97 11.06 -13.03
CA VAL A 261 -15.01 10.03 -13.23
C VAL A 261 -16.42 10.60 -13.05
N ALA A 262 -16.61 11.47 -12.05
CA ALA A 262 -17.89 12.15 -11.83
C ALA A 262 -18.27 13.10 -12.99
N MET A 263 -17.29 13.78 -13.60
CA MET A 263 -17.50 14.66 -14.77
C MET A 263 -17.94 13.88 -16.02
N TYR A 264 -17.48 12.64 -16.18
CA TYR A 264 -17.87 11.77 -17.31
C TYR A 264 -19.20 11.02 -17.10
N GLY A 265 -20.02 11.39 -16.12
CA GLY A 265 -21.38 10.87 -15.96
C GLY A 265 -21.50 9.60 -15.12
N PHE A 266 -20.43 9.10 -14.53
CA PHE A 266 -20.47 7.96 -13.58
C PHE A 266 -20.77 8.42 -12.14
N SER A 267 -21.76 9.33 -11.98
CA SER A 267 -22.15 9.93 -10.70
C SER A 267 -22.65 8.92 -9.64
N THR A 268 -22.98 7.70 -10.05
CA THR A 268 -23.35 6.60 -9.13
C THR A 268 -22.16 6.07 -8.32
N ILE A 269 -20.93 6.34 -8.75
CA ILE A 269 -19.72 5.84 -8.11
C ILE A 269 -19.11 6.91 -7.17
N GLU A 270 -19.27 8.20 -7.47
CA GLU A 270 -18.76 9.30 -6.63
C GLU A 270 -19.77 10.43 -6.47
N THR A 271 -20.06 10.82 -5.22
CA THR A 271 -20.88 12.00 -4.88
C THR A 271 -20.06 13.29 -5.03
N ARG A 272 -20.72 14.39 -5.38
CA ARG A 272 -20.07 15.72 -5.46
C ARG A 272 -19.43 16.08 -4.11
N ILE A 273 -18.15 16.42 -4.14
CA ILE A 273 -17.36 16.74 -2.95
C ILE A 273 -17.72 18.15 -2.50
N ALA A 274 -18.01 18.33 -1.20
CA ALA A 274 -18.24 19.65 -0.61
C ALA A 274 -16.97 20.52 -0.72
N ALA A 275 -17.13 21.82 -1.01
CA ALA A 275 -16.02 22.76 -1.22
C ALA A 275 -14.99 22.76 -0.07
N GLY A 276 -15.44 22.67 1.20
CA GLY A 276 -14.54 22.62 2.35
C GLY A 276 -13.68 21.35 2.41
N VAL A 277 -14.16 20.22 1.87
CA VAL A 277 -13.36 18.99 1.75
C VAL A 277 -12.33 19.15 0.64
N LEU A 278 -12.68 19.79 -0.48
CA LEU A 278 -11.74 20.06 -1.57
C LEU A 278 -10.59 20.95 -1.10
N VAL A 279 -10.86 22.05 -0.40
CA VAL A 279 -9.83 22.96 0.14
C VAL A 279 -8.87 22.21 1.06
N ARG A 280 -9.38 21.42 2.01
CA ARG A 280 -8.54 20.61 2.90
C ARG A 280 -7.63 19.65 2.13
N ARG A 281 -8.14 19.04 1.07
CA ARG A 281 -7.37 18.08 0.24
C ARG A 281 -6.30 18.81 -0.58
N ILE A 282 -6.55 20.03 -1.06
CA ILE A 282 -5.54 20.86 -1.73
C ILE A 282 -4.42 21.24 -0.76
N ILE A 283 -4.76 21.69 0.46
CA ILE A 283 -3.76 22.00 1.48
C ILE A 283 -2.94 20.74 1.83
N ALA A 284 -3.59 19.60 2.00
CA ALA A 284 -2.91 18.33 2.23
C ALA A 284 -1.97 17.96 1.09
N ALA A 285 -2.35 18.24 -0.16
CA ALA A 285 -1.51 18.03 -1.34
C ALA A 285 -0.22 18.87 -1.26
N VAL A 286 -0.35 20.13 -0.92
CA VAL A 286 0.80 21.05 -0.74
C VAL A 286 1.72 20.54 0.37
N LEU A 287 1.17 20.13 1.52
CA LEU A 287 1.96 19.60 2.65
C LEU A 287 2.71 18.31 2.26
N ILE A 288 2.07 17.38 1.56
CA ILE A 288 2.70 16.13 1.12
C ILE A 288 3.77 16.42 0.06
N SER A 289 3.53 17.35 -0.87
CA SER A 289 4.53 17.76 -1.86
C SER A 289 5.74 18.41 -1.18
N ALA A 290 5.52 19.30 -0.22
CA ALA A 290 6.59 19.89 0.58
C ALA A 290 7.37 18.83 1.38
N ALA A 291 6.67 17.83 1.92
CA ALA A 291 7.30 16.70 2.64
C ALA A 291 8.26 15.91 1.74
N VAL A 292 7.86 15.61 0.50
CA VAL A 292 8.72 14.93 -0.49
C VAL A 292 9.97 15.76 -0.77
N ILE A 293 9.82 17.08 -1.00
CA ILE A 293 10.94 17.99 -1.30
C ILE A 293 11.90 18.05 -0.09
N LEU A 294 11.38 18.25 1.11
CA LEU A 294 12.21 18.31 2.32
C LEU A 294 12.95 17.01 2.59
N PHE A 295 12.30 15.85 2.32
CA PHE A 295 12.95 14.57 2.50
C PHE A 295 14.11 14.35 1.51
N ILE A 296 13.95 14.80 0.25
CA ILE A 296 15.02 14.77 -0.75
C ILE A 296 16.17 15.70 -0.38
N LEU A 297 15.85 16.94 0.01
CA LEU A 297 16.87 17.93 0.38
C LEU A 297 17.68 17.51 1.62
N GLY A 298 17.00 16.89 2.59
CA GLY A 298 17.63 16.40 3.81
C GLY A 298 18.51 15.15 3.63
N GLY A 299 18.36 14.40 2.52
CA GLY A 299 19.16 13.22 2.23
C GLY A 299 20.48 13.48 1.48
N LYS A 300 20.85 14.74 1.28
CA LYS A 300 22.05 15.13 0.52
C LYS A 300 23.33 15.27 1.38
N HIS A 301 23.41 14.54 2.49
CA HIS A 301 24.65 14.53 3.32
C HIS A 301 25.26 13.17 3.44
#